data_aacb0110973c42cc81ad376ac61f0550
#
_entry.id   aacb0110973c42cc81ad376ac61f0550
#
_cell.length_a   1.000
_cell.length_b   1.000
_cell.length_c   1.000
_cell.angle_alpha   90.00
_cell.angle_beta   90.00
_cell.angle_gamma   90.00
#
_symmetry.space_group_name_H-M   'P 1'
#
loop_
_entity.id
_entity.type
_entity.pdbx_description
1 polymer ?
#
loop_
_entity_poly.entity_id
_entity_poly.type
_entity_poly.pdbx_seq_one_letter_code
_entity_poly.pdbx_strand_id
1 'polypeptide(L)'
;DYRENLHAAVLGVVEAEARDATRGGNPERAIALTQRVLAIDPAADAIELELLRAYKAGGWHSAAAEQYAHYAAYVRGELGAEPLPFREV
;
A
#
# COMPACT_ATOMS: atom_id res chain seq x y z
N ASP A 1 18.35 3.00 14.37
CA ASP A 1 18.91 1.86 15.05
C ASP A 1 18.73 0.59 14.21
N TYR A 2 19.27 -0.51 14.66
CA TYR A 2 19.24 -1.78 13.90
C TYR A 2 17.82 -2.24 13.61
N ARG A 3 16.92 -2.15 14.58
CA ARG A 3 15.52 -2.59 14.42
C ARG A 3 14.77 -1.75 13.40
N GLU A 4 14.96 -0.44 13.47
CA GLU A 4 14.33 0.48 12.53
C GLU A 4 14.86 0.28 11.11
N ASN A 5 16.16 0.05 10.98
CA ASN A 5 16.78 -0.19 9.68
C ASN A 5 16.31 -1.53 9.10
N LEU A 6 16.20 -2.56 9.94
CA LEU A 6 15.69 -3.86 9.50
C LEU A 6 14.23 -3.77 9.06
N HIS A 7 13.42 -3.06 9.85
CA HIS A 7 12.00 -2.84 9.52
C HIS A 7 11.85 -2.12 8.18
N ALA A 8 12.61 -1.05 7.97
CA ALA A 8 12.59 -0.31 6.71
C ALA A 8 13.03 -1.18 5.54
N ALA A 9 14.04 -2.03 5.73
CA ALA A 9 14.51 -2.94 4.69
C ALA A 9 13.43 -3.97 4.32
N VAL A 10 12.74 -4.52 5.31
CA VAL A 10 11.64 -5.48 5.08
C VAL A 10 10.51 -4.79 4.32
N LEU A 11 10.12 -3.58 4.71
CA LEU A 11 9.08 -2.84 4.01
C LEU A 11 9.46 -2.58 2.56
N GLY A 12 10.72 -2.23 2.29
CA GLY A 12 11.21 -2.02 0.94
C GLY A 12 11.13 -3.26 0.08
N VAL A 13 11.47 -4.42 0.65
CA VAL A 13 11.37 -5.70 -0.07
C VAL A 13 9.91 -6.03 -0.40
N VAL A 14 9.01 -5.89 0.57
CA VAL A 14 7.59 -6.17 0.36
C VAL A 14 6.99 -5.21 -0.65
N GLU A 15 7.33 -3.93 -0.58
CA GLU A 15 6.88 -2.93 -1.55
C GLU A 15 7.26 -3.35 -2.97
N ALA A 16 8.53 -3.72 -3.19
CA ALA A 16 9.03 -4.13 -4.50
C ALA A 16 8.34 -5.42 -4.99
N GLU A 17 8.20 -6.41 -4.11
CA GLU A 17 7.52 -7.67 -4.43
C GLU A 17 6.05 -7.45 -4.81
N ALA A 18 5.36 -6.61 -4.06
CA ALA A 18 3.96 -6.30 -4.34
C ALA A 18 3.81 -5.57 -5.68
N ARG A 19 4.68 -4.61 -5.93
CA ARG A 19 4.70 -3.88 -7.21
C ARG A 19 4.93 -4.83 -8.38
N ASP A 20 5.91 -5.70 -8.26
CA ASP A 20 6.24 -6.66 -9.32
C ASP A 20 5.09 -7.63 -9.55
N ALA A 21 4.44 -8.10 -8.50
CA ALA A 21 3.28 -9.00 -8.61
C ALA A 21 2.13 -8.31 -9.36
N THR A 22 1.83 -7.06 -9.02
CA THR A 22 0.78 -6.30 -9.70
C THR A 22 1.12 -6.10 -11.18
N ARG A 23 2.33 -5.68 -11.48
CA ARG A 23 2.79 -5.46 -12.87
C ARG A 23 2.84 -6.76 -13.66
N GLY A 24 3.12 -7.86 -12.99
CA GLY A 24 3.18 -9.19 -13.61
C GLY A 24 1.83 -9.87 -13.79
N GLY A 25 0.73 -9.19 -13.47
CA GLY A 25 -0.61 -9.73 -13.65
C GLY A 25 -1.10 -10.61 -12.51
N ASN A 26 -0.48 -10.50 -11.32
CA ASN A 26 -0.91 -11.24 -10.13
C ASN A 26 -1.21 -10.28 -8.97
N PRO A 27 -2.26 -9.44 -9.11
CA PRO A 27 -2.60 -8.50 -8.05
C PRO A 27 -3.06 -9.18 -6.76
N GLU A 28 -3.59 -10.40 -6.82
CA GLU A 28 -4.00 -11.14 -5.64
C GLU A 28 -2.80 -11.42 -4.71
N ARG A 29 -1.64 -11.73 -5.28
CA ARG A 29 -0.40 -11.90 -4.51
C ARG A 29 0.00 -10.59 -3.84
N ALA A 30 -0.09 -9.48 -4.56
CA ALA A 30 0.22 -8.16 -4.01
C ALA A 30 -0.71 -7.81 -2.85
N ILE A 31 -2.00 -8.11 -2.99
CA ILE A 31 -2.99 -7.89 -1.93
C ILE A 31 -2.61 -8.70 -0.68
N ALA A 32 -2.31 -9.98 -0.85
CA ALA A 32 -1.96 -10.85 0.28
C ALA A 32 -0.71 -10.35 1.00
N LEU A 33 0.33 -9.97 0.27
CA LEU A 33 1.59 -9.47 0.85
C LEU A 33 1.36 -8.15 1.62
N THR A 34 0.68 -7.21 1.00
CA THR A 34 0.48 -5.89 1.60
C THR A 34 -0.44 -5.94 2.81
N GLN A 35 -1.50 -6.75 2.76
CA GLN A 35 -2.40 -6.91 3.91
C GLN A 35 -1.70 -7.49 5.12
N ARG A 36 -0.77 -8.42 4.94
CA ARG A 36 0.02 -8.97 6.05
C ARG A 36 0.86 -7.90 6.73
N VAL A 37 1.50 -7.05 5.93
CA VAL A 37 2.32 -5.98 6.48
C VAL A 37 1.46 -4.95 7.19
N LEU A 38 0.33 -4.56 6.59
CA LEU A 38 -0.56 -3.55 7.17
C LEU A 38 -1.23 -4.02 8.46
N ALA A 39 -1.37 -5.33 8.65
CA ALA A 39 -1.86 -5.88 9.91
C ALA A 39 -0.87 -5.66 11.06
N ILE A 40 0.42 -5.55 10.74
CA ILE A 40 1.49 -5.34 11.74
C ILE A 40 1.84 -3.86 11.84
N ASP A 41 1.88 -3.15 10.71
CA ASP A 41 2.24 -1.74 10.62
C ASP A 41 1.19 -0.99 9.79
N PRO A 42 0.09 -0.56 10.43
CA PRO A 42 -0.99 0.14 9.70
C PRO A 42 -0.58 1.49 9.13
N ALA A 43 0.54 2.05 9.58
CA ALA A 43 1.04 3.34 9.12
C ALA A 43 2.03 3.26 7.96
N ALA A 44 2.24 2.07 7.39
CA ALA A 44 3.14 1.88 6.26
C ALA A 44 2.46 2.38 4.97
N ASP A 45 2.51 3.68 4.73
CA ASP A 45 1.80 4.34 3.64
C ASP A 45 2.24 3.89 2.24
N ALA A 46 3.52 3.59 2.04
CA ALA A 46 4.02 3.07 0.78
C ALA A 46 3.43 1.68 0.46
N ILE A 47 3.24 0.86 1.49
CA ILE A 47 2.60 -0.46 1.35
C ILE A 47 1.10 -0.28 1.04
N GLU A 48 0.45 0.68 1.69
CA GLU A 48 -0.95 0.99 1.44
C GLU A 48 -1.17 1.42 -0.01
N LEU A 49 -0.25 2.21 -0.57
CA LEU A 49 -0.31 2.60 -1.98
C LEU A 49 -0.18 1.39 -2.92
N GLU A 50 0.68 0.44 -2.60
CA GLU A 50 0.81 -0.78 -3.40
C GLU A 50 -0.46 -1.65 -3.32
N LEU A 51 -1.11 -1.71 -2.16
CA LEU A 51 -2.41 -2.38 -2.02
C LEU A 51 -3.47 -1.71 -2.90
N LEU A 52 -3.52 -0.38 -2.87
CA LEU A 52 -4.42 0.39 -3.73
C LEU A 52 -4.21 0.07 -5.21
N ARG A 53 -2.97 0.08 -5.64
CA ARG A 53 -2.61 -0.22 -7.04
C ARG A 53 -3.04 -1.64 -7.43
N ALA A 54 -2.89 -2.59 -6.52
CA ALA A 54 -3.32 -3.96 -6.74
C ALA A 54 -4.83 -4.08 -6.90
N TYR A 55 -5.61 -3.41 -6.04
CA TYR A 55 -7.06 -3.38 -6.18
C TYR A 55 -7.49 -2.78 -7.52
N LYS A 56 -6.87 -1.66 -7.92
CA LYS A 56 -7.18 -1.03 -9.20
C LYS A 56 -6.84 -1.96 -10.38
N ALA A 57 -5.67 -2.57 -10.35
CA ALA A 57 -5.22 -3.47 -11.40
C ALA A 57 -6.12 -4.69 -11.55
N GLY A 58 -6.65 -5.19 -10.44
CA GLY A 58 -7.56 -6.34 -10.44
C GLY A 58 -9.02 -6.01 -10.71
N GLY A 59 -9.37 -4.73 -10.81
CA GLY A 59 -10.75 -4.31 -11.06
C GLY A 59 -11.64 -4.31 -9.82
N TRP A 60 -11.07 -4.39 -8.63
CA TRP A 60 -11.82 -4.32 -7.37
C TRP A 60 -12.06 -2.85 -7.01
N HIS A 61 -12.98 -2.22 -7.74
CA HIS A 61 -13.19 -0.76 -7.64
C HIS A 61 -13.71 -0.31 -6.29
N SER A 62 -14.62 -1.05 -5.68
CA SER A 62 -15.16 -0.70 -4.36
C SER A 62 -14.09 -0.78 -3.28
N ALA A 63 -13.29 -1.85 -3.31
CA ALA A 63 -12.20 -2.03 -2.37
C ALA A 63 -11.14 -0.92 -2.56
N ALA A 64 -10.85 -0.57 -3.80
CA ALA A 64 -9.90 0.51 -4.10
C ALA A 64 -10.38 1.85 -3.56
N ALA A 65 -11.66 2.18 -3.77
CA ALA A 65 -12.23 3.43 -3.27
C ALA A 65 -12.22 3.51 -1.75
N GLU A 66 -12.57 2.41 -1.09
CA GLU A 66 -12.57 2.33 0.37
C GLU A 66 -11.16 2.46 0.94
N GLN A 67 -10.19 1.77 0.34
CA GLN A 67 -8.80 1.85 0.75
C GLN A 67 -8.23 3.25 0.52
N TYR A 68 -8.60 3.88 -0.59
CA TYR A 68 -8.16 5.24 -0.87
C TYR A 68 -8.68 6.23 0.18
N ALA A 69 -9.94 6.11 0.58
CA ALA A 69 -10.50 6.98 1.61
C ALA A 69 -9.72 6.87 2.91
N HIS A 70 -9.33 5.64 3.30
CA HIS A 70 -8.51 5.41 4.48
C HIS A 70 -7.12 6.04 4.34
N TYR A 71 -6.46 5.82 3.23
CA TYR A 71 -5.15 6.40 2.94
C TYR A 71 -5.20 7.95 2.96
N ALA A 72 -6.18 8.54 2.29
CA ALA A 72 -6.31 9.99 2.21
C ALA A 72 -6.56 10.61 3.59
N ALA A 73 -7.41 9.98 4.40
CA ALA A 73 -7.68 10.45 5.75
C ALA A 73 -6.42 10.40 6.63
N TYR A 74 -5.62 9.34 6.51
CA TYR A 74 -4.36 9.23 7.23
C TYR A 74 -3.38 10.32 6.82
N VAL A 75 -3.18 10.50 5.51
CA VAL A 75 -2.22 11.49 5.01
C VAL A 75 -2.62 12.90 5.45
N ARG A 76 -3.90 13.24 5.36
CA ARG A 76 -4.37 14.56 5.79
C ARG A 76 -4.32 14.75 7.30
N GLY A 77 -4.77 13.75 8.05
CA GLY A 77 -4.88 13.83 9.50
C GLY A 77 -3.56 13.70 10.22
N GLU A 78 -2.76 12.70 9.88
CA GLU A 78 -1.53 12.40 10.61
C GLU A 78 -0.30 13.09 10.03
N LEU A 79 -0.23 13.24 8.71
CA LEU A 79 0.92 13.83 8.06
C LEU A 79 0.71 15.29 7.71
N GLY A 80 -0.52 15.79 7.76
CA GLY A 80 -0.84 17.18 7.41
C GLY A 80 -0.52 17.52 5.97
N ALA A 81 -0.58 16.53 5.07
CA ALA A 81 -0.22 16.69 3.67
C ALA A 81 -1.40 16.35 2.76
N GLU A 82 -1.29 16.71 1.49
CA GLU A 82 -2.27 16.30 0.49
C GLU A 82 -1.89 14.91 -0.03
N PRO A 83 -2.85 13.96 -0.04
CA PRO A 83 -2.58 12.65 -0.63
C PRO A 83 -2.48 12.73 -2.15
N LEU A 84 -1.84 11.73 -2.76
CA LEU A 84 -1.91 11.57 -4.21
C LEU A 84 -3.37 11.47 -4.63
N PRO A 85 -3.79 12.11 -5.72
CA PRO A 85 -5.14 11.90 -6.26
C PRO A 85 -5.36 10.43 -6.62
N PHE A 86 -6.59 9.96 -6.45
CA PHE A 86 -6.92 8.55 -6.73
C PHE A 86 -6.50 8.11 -8.12
N ARG A 87 -6.69 8.97 -9.12
CA ARG A 87 -6.32 8.65 -10.51
C ARG A 87 -4.81 8.50 -10.74
N GLU A 88 -3.99 9.03 -9.83
CA GLU A 88 -2.53 8.99 -9.94
C GLU A 88 -1.90 7.85 -9.14
N VAL A 89 -2.69 7.16 -8.37
CA VAL A 89 -2.18 6.03 -7.59
C VAL A 89 -1.88 4.84 -8.51
#